data_b00b6720b9f9d8270ca4abc41ac8e352
#
_entry.id   b00b6720b9f9d8270ca4abc41ac8e352
#
_cell.length_a   1.000
_cell.length_b   1.000
_cell.length_c   1.000
_cell.angle_alpha   90.00
_cell.angle_beta   90.00
_cell.angle_gamma   90.00
#
_symmetry.space_group_name_H-M   'P 1'
#
loop_
_entity.id
_entity.type
_entity.pdbx_description
1 polymer ?
#
loop_
_entity_poly.entity_id
_entity_poly.type
_entity_poly.pdbx_seq_one_letter_code
_entity_poly.pdbx_strand_id
1 'polypeptide(L)'
;MSKKTAEDYFNDGINLKKNRKFNEAIKSFNNVLVTNPDVYQVFFNLGNIYHEQKNFDLAIENFQKASAINANDFEIFNNIGGSYLEKGDFTKALESFKVAFSLSPKNTIVSNSVGFLHYKMGNLSASKEAFEYSLSIDKNNGVAKDKISEILCINGDYHNGLKIYYEVNGKITFTDKVEIK
;
A
#
# COMPACT_ATOMS: atom_id res chain seq x y z
N MET A 1 -9.58 -33.65 -23.06
CA MET A 1 -9.26 -32.34 -22.44
C MET A 1 -7.90 -32.43 -21.78
N SER A 2 -6.93 -31.60 -22.16
CA SER A 2 -5.61 -31.58 -21.50
C SER A 2 -5.78 -31.12 -20.04
N LYS A 3 -5.06 -31.78 -19.14
CA LYS A 3 -5.04 -31.40 -17.72
C LYS A 3 -4.38 -30.02 -17.60
N LYS A 4 -5.03 -29.10 -16.90
CA LYS A 4 -4.45 -27.76 -16.66
C LYS A 4 -3.10 -27.89 -15.95
N THR A 5 -2.13 -27.07 -16.35
CA THR A 5 -0.81 -26.96 -15.73
C THR A 5 -0.86 -26.03 -14.52
N ALA A 6 0.19 -26.00 -13.70
CA ALA A 6 0.32 -25.04 -12.61
C ALA A 6 0.31 -23.59 -13.14
N GLU A 7 0.91 -23.35 -14.29
CA GLU A 7 0.92 -22.04 -14.97
C GLU A 7 -0.49 -21.62 -15.40
N ASP A 8 -1.28 -22.54 -15.96
CA ASP A 8 -2.68 -22.27 -16.33
C ASP A 8 -3.49 -21.86 -15.09
N TYR A 9 -3.34 -22.59 -13.98
CA TYR A 9 -4.02 -22.26 -12.73
C TYR A 9 -3.57 -20.92 -12.15
N PHE A 10 -2.27 -20.60 -12.25
CA PHE A 10 -1.76 -19.30 -11.79
C PHE A 10 -2.38 -18.14 -12.60
N ASN A 11 -2.37 -18.25 -13.91
CA ASN A 11 -2.93 -17.24 -14.81
C ASN A 11 -4.44 -17.09 -14.62
N ASP A 12 -5.17 -18.19 -14.42
CA ASP A 12 -6.59 -18.15 -14.05
C ASP A 12 -6.79 -17.40 -12.73
N GLY A 13 -5.97 -17.70 -11.71
CA GLY A 13 -6.02 -17.03 -10.41
C GLY A 13 -5.85 -15.52 -10.53
N ILE A 14 -4.86 -15.06 -11.30
CA ILE A 14 -4.63 -13.63 -11.57
C ILE A 14 -5.86 -13.01 -12.26
N ASN A 15 -6.39 -13.63 -13.31
CA ASN A 15 -7.55 -13.11 -14.02
C ASN A 15 -8.81 -13.05 -13.15
N LEU A 16 -9.05 -14.08 -12.35
CA LEU A 16 -10.18 -14.15 -11.43
C LEU A 16 -10.06 -13.09 -10.33
N LYS A 17 -8.86 -12.88 -9.75
CA LYS A 17 -8.57 -11.81 -8.79
C LYS A 17 -8.88 -10.43 -9.39
N LYS A 18 -8.40 -10.16 -10.61
CA LYS A 18 -8.67 -8.90 -11.33
C LYS A 18 -10.17 -8.63 -11.51
N ASN A 19 -10.94 -9.67 -11.72
CA ASN A 19 -12.40 -9.62 -11.85
C ASN A 19 -13.13 -9.70 -10.49
N ARG A 20 -12.41 -9.61 -9.37
CA ARG A 20 -12.94 -9.69 -7.99
C ARG A 20 -13.68 -11.00 -7.66
N LYS A 21 -13.44 -12.06 -8.42
CA LYS A 21 -13.94 -13.42 -8.17
C LYS A 21 -13.02 -14.14 -7.18
N PHE A 22 -12.94 -13.62 -5.96
CA PHE A 22 -11.91 -14.00 -4.98
C PHE A 22 -11.96 -15.49 -4.61
N ASN A 23 -13.15 -16.07 -4.38
CA ASN A 23 -13.25 -17.49 -4.01
C ASN A 23 -12.76 -18.43 -5.13
N GLU A 24 -13.02 -18.09 -6.39
CA GLU A 24 -12.54 -18.85 -7.54
C GLU A 24 -11.01 -18.66 -7.72
N ALA A 25 -10.51 -17.42 -7.51
CA ALA A 25 -9.09 -17.12 -7.56
C ALA A 25 -8.31 -17.93 -6.50
N ILE A 26 -8.80 -17.96 -5.25
CA ILE A 26 -8.19 -18.76 -4.16
C ILE A 26 -8.12 -20.24 -4.55
N LYS A 27 -9.19 -20.81 -5.14
CA LYS A 27 -9.16 -22.21 -5.60
C LYS A 27 -8.09 -22.42 -6.67
N SER A 28 -7.97 -21.50 -7.64
CA SER A 28 -6.97 -21.58 -8.70
C SER A 28 -5.56 -21.50 -8.13
N PHE A 29 -5.28 -20.55 -7.23
CA PHE A 29 -3.98 -20.44 -6.56
C PHE A 29 -3.65 -21.67 -5.72
N ASN A 30 -4.61 -22.24 -4.99
CA ASN A 30 -4.39 -23.48 -4.24
C ASN A 30 -4.06 -24.68 -5.15
N ASN A 31 -4.62 -24.75 -6.36
CA ASN A 31 -4.25 -25.79 -7.33
C ASN A 31 -2.78 -25.65 -7.81
N VAL A 32 -2.21 -24.44 -7.84
CA VAL A 32 -0.76 -24.26 -8.09
C VAL A 32 0.05 -24.90 -6.98
N LEU A 33 -0.33 -24.66 -5.71
CA LEU A 33 0.41 -25.15 -4.54
C LEU A 33 0.39 -26.67 -4.38
N VAL A 34 -0.58 -27.37 -5.01
CA VAL A 34 -0.60 -28.85 -5.02
C VAL A 34 0.63 -29.42 -5.72
N THR A 35 1.12 -28.75 -6.77
CA THR A 35 2.27 -29.22 -7.55
C THR A 35 3.56 -28.45 -7.21
N ASN A 36 3.43 -27.18 -6.87
CA ASN A 36 4.55 -26.27 -6.57
C ASN A 36 4.27 -25.53 -5.25
N PRO A 37 4.63 -26.11 -4.09
CA PRO A 37 4.27 -25.54 -2.78
C PRO A 37 5.03 -24.26 -2.45
N ASP A 38 6.21 -24.02 -3.02
CA ASP A 38 7.10 -22.92 -2.68
C ASP A 38 7.06 -21.77 -3.71
N VAL A 39 5.86 -21.39 -4.15
CA VAL A 39 5.66 -20.27 -5.08
C VAL A 39 5.24 -19.04 -4.29
N TYR A 40 6.18 -18.16 -3.95
CA TYR A 40 5.89 -16.98 -3.13
C TYR A 40 4.84 -16.06 -3.78
N GLN A 41 4.80 -15.97 -5.11
CA GLN A 41 3.80 -15.17 -5.83
C GLN A 41 2.37 -15.63 -5.56
N VAL A 42 2.15 -16.93 -5.33
CA VAL A 42 0.82 -17.45 -4.95
C VAL A 42 0.44 -16.93 -3.58
N PHE A 43 1.29 -17.08 -2.59
CA PHE A 43 1.04 -16.58 -1.23
C PHE A 43 0.87 -15.06 -1.21
N PHE A 44 1.68 -14.33 -1.97
CA PHE A 44 1.53 -12.87 -2.13
C PHE A 44 0.15 -12.50 -2.69
N ASN A 45 -0.33 -13.20 -3.73
CA ASN A 45 -1.65 -12.95 -4.30
C ASN A 45 -2.79 -13.38 -3.38
N LEU A 46 -2.66 -14.48 -2.64
CA LEU A 46 -3.63 -14.86 -1.61
C LEU A 46 -3.68 -13.82 -0.50
N GLY A 47 -2.53 -13.32 -0.03
CA GLY A 47 -2.44 -12.22 0.92
C GLY A 47 -3.19 -10.98 0.46
N ASN A 48 -2.98 -10.56 -0.80
CA ASN A 48 -3.70 -9.44 -1.41
C ASN A 48 -5.21 -9.67 -1.44
N ILE A 49 -5.67 -10.86 -1.80
CA ILE A 49 -7.11 -11.20 -1.81
C ILE A 49 -7.70 -11.07 -0.41
N TYR A 50 -7.05 -11.65 0.60
CA TYR A 50 -7.53 -11.58 1.98
C TYR A 50 -7.50 -10.16 2.54
N HIS A 51 -6.50 -9.35 2.16
CA HIS A 51 -6.45 -7.95 2.52
C HIS A 51 -7.63 -7.15 1.93
N GLU A 52 -7.94 -7.37 0.62
CA GLU A 52 -9.11 -6.74 -0.01
C GLU A 52 -10.44 -7.19 0.62
N GLN A 53 -10.51 -8.42 1.14
CA GLN A 53 -11.64 -8.94 1.90
C GLN A 53 -11.65 -8.45 3.36
N LYS A 54 -10.69 -7.60 3.77
CA LYS A 54 -10.49 -7.13 5.14
C LYS A 54 -10.21 -8.24 6.16
N ASN A 55 -9.81 -9.41 5.69
CA ASN A 55 -9.34 -10.49 6.54
C ASN A 55 -7.82 -10.35 6.76
N PHE A 56 -7.46 -9.37 7.59
CA PHE A 56 -6.06 -8.98 7.75
C PHE A 56 -5.21 -10.08 8.41
N ASP A 57 -5.77 -10.96 9.22
CA ASP A 57 -5.03 -12.07 9.81
C ASP A 57 -4.58 -13.08 8.75
N LEU A 58 -5.48 -13.50 7.87
CA LEU A 58 -5.12 -14.39 6.76
C LEU A 58 -4.22 -13.68 5.74
N ALA A 59 -4.39 -12.38 5.54
CA ALA A 59 -3.49 -11.60 4.69
C ALA A 59 -2.05 -11.65 5.22
N ILE A 60 -1.86 -11.33 6.51
CA ILE A 60 -0.55 -11.36 7.16
C ILE A 60 0.06 -12.75 7.09
N GLU A 61 -0.69 -13.80 7.42
CA GLU A 61 -0.22 -15.19 7.35
C GLU A 61 0.33 -15.53 5.96
N ASN A 62 -0.42 -15.18 4.90
CA ASN A 62 0.00 -15.47 3.54
C ASN A 62 1.20 -14.61 3.10
N PHE A 63 1.25 -13.33 3.46
CA PHE A 63 2.42 -12.50 3.20
C PHE A 63 3.66 -13.00 3.97
N GLN A 64 3.51 -13.52 5.19
CA GLN A 64 4.61 -14.14 5.93
C GLN A 64 5.12 -15.42 5.25
N LYS A 65 4.22 -16.26 4.70
CA LYS A 65 4.64 -17.41 3.87
C LYS A 65 5.40 -16.94 2.64
N ALA A 66 4.93 -15.88 1.98
CA ALA A 66 5.64 -15.29 0.85
C ALA A 66 7.02 -14.77 1.24
N SER A 67 7.17 -14.07 2.38
CA SER A 67 8.44 -13.52 2.85
C SER A 67 9.42 -14.61 3.29
N ALA A 68 8.94 -15.75 3.79
CA ALA A 68 9.79 -16.90 4.12
C ALA A 68 10.46 -17.52 2.88
N ILE A 69 9.82 -17.41 1.71
CA ILE A 69 10.36 -17.90 0.42
C ILE A 69 11.19 -16.81 -0.27
N ASN A 70 10.72 -15.57 -0.26
CA ASN A 70 11.39 -14.41 -0.85
C ASN A 70 11.48 -13.25 0.14
N ALA A 71 12.59 -13.20 0.88
CA ALA A 71 12.82 -12.18 1.90
C ALA A 71 13.29 -10.82 1.34
N ASN A 72 13.55 -10.71 0.04
CA ASN A 72 14.14 -9.51 -0.56
C ASN A 72 13.10 -8.65 -1.32
N ASP A 73 11.82 -8.95 -1.22
CA ASP A 73 10.76 -8.22 -1.86
C ASP A 73 10.13 -7.22 -0.89
N PHE A 74 10.39 -5.93 -1.11
CA PHE A 74 9.86 -4.86 -0.26
C PHE A 74 8.33 -4.80 -0.26
N GLU A 75 7.68 -5.21 -1.35
CA GLU A 75 6.21 -5.17 -1.47
C GLU A 75 5.55 -6.10 -0.46
N ILE A 76 6.16 -7.26 -0.20
CA ILE A 76 5.64 -8.20 0.79
C ILE A 76 5.62 -7.54 2.18
N PHE A 77 6.74 -6.94 2.60
CA PHE A 77 6.82 -6.30 3.91
C PHE A 77 5.96 -5.03 4.00
N ASN A 78 5.84 -4.28 2.90
CA ASN A 78 4.94 -3.15 2.84
C ASN A 78 3.47 -3.59 3.03
N ASN A 79 3.07 -4.71 2.42
CA ASN A 79 1.71 -5.24 2.55
C ASN A 79 1.45 -5.86 3.93
N ILE A 80 2.46 -6.48 4.56
CA ILE A 80 2.37 -6.90 5.98
C ILE A 80 2.13 -5.66 6.85
N GLY A 81 2.93 -4.61 6.67
CA GLY A 81 2.78 -3.35 7.39
C GLY A 81 1.40 -2.72 7.19
N GLY A 82 0.91 -2.67 5.96
CA GLY A 82 -0.43 -2.21 5.62
C GLY A 82 -1.53 -3.01 6.31
N SER A 83 -1.39 -4.33 6.37
CA SER A 83 -2.36 -5.19 7.05
C SER A 83 -2.37 -4.99 8.56
N TYR A 84 -1.21 -4.80 9.20
CA TYR A 84 -1.13 -4.43 10.61
C TYR A 84 -1.68 -3.03 10.88
N LEU A 85 -1.44 -2.07 9.98
CA LEU A 85 -1.98 -0.72 10.07
C LEU A 85 -3.51 -0.72 10.10
N GLU A 86 -4.13 -1.49 9.20
CA GLU A 86 -5.59 -1.64 9.16
C GLU A 86 -6.16 -2.36 10.39
N LYS A 87 -5.37 -3.22 11.04
CA LYS A 87 -5.70 -3.82 12.35
C LYS A 87 -5.52 -2.87 13.53
N GLY A 88 -4.83 -1.74 13.35
CA GLY A 88 -4.47 -0.82 14.43
C GLY A 88 -3.23 -1.25 15.22
N ASP A 89 -2.50 -2.29 14.80
CA ASP A 89 -1.22 -2.70 15.41
C ASP A 89 -0.08 -1.85 14.82
N PHE A 90 -0.01 -0.60 15.27
CA PHE A 90 0.93 0.38 14.74
C PHE A 90 2.40 -0.01 14.98
N THR A 91 2.68 -0.76 16.04
CA THR A 91 4.05 -1.22 16.35
C THR A 91 4.53 -2.19 15.29
N LYS A 92 3.75 -3.25 14.99
CA LYS A 92 4.11 -4.23 13.97
C LYS A 92 4.06 -3.64 12.55
N ALA A 93 3.15 -2.68 12.31
CA ALA A 93 3.13 -1.93 11.05
C ALA A 93 4.46 -1.18 10.84
N LEU A 94 4.94 -0.46 11.87
CA LEU A 94 6.21 0.27 11.80
C LEU A 94 7.41 -0.67 11.57
N GLU A 95 7.47 -1.79 12.27
CA GLU A 95 8.52 -2.80 12.09
C GLU A 95 8.56 -3.30 10.63
N SER A 96 7.38 -3.64 10.09
CA SER A 96 7.25 -4.14 8.72
C SER A 96 7.65 -3.08 7.68
N PHE A 97 7.21 -1.83 7.86
CA PHE A 97 7.59 -0.73 6.99
C PHE A 97 9.08 -0.38 7.06
N LYS A 98 9.73 -0.53 8.23
CA LYS A 98 11.19 -0.39 8.35
C LYS A 98 11.94 -1.41 7.51
N VAL A 99 11.48 -2.68 7.49
CA VAL A 99 12.06 -3.70 6.62
C VAL A 99 11.86 -3.33 5.15
N ALA A 100 10.63 -2.96 4.74
CA ALA A 100 10.36 -2.52 3.38
C ALA A 100 11.23 -1.34 2.96
N PHE A 101 11.41 -0.36 3.85
CA PHE A 101 12.27 0.80 3.60
C PHE A 101 13.75 0.42 3.46
N SER A 102 14.25 -0.51 4.29
CA SER A 102 15.63 -0.98 4.18
C SER A 102 15.91 -1.68 2.84
N LEU A 103 14.90 -2.40 2.31
CA LEU A 103 14.99 -3.08 1.01
C LEU A 103 14.84 -2.11 -0.17
N SER A 104 14.04 -1.07 -0.03
CA SER A 104 13.78 -0.11 -1.12
C SER A 104 13.63 1.33 -0.59
N PRO A 105 14.75 1.99 -0.16
CA PRO A 105 14.68 3.29 0.51
C PRO A 105 14.17 4.42 -0.39
N LYS A 106 14.40 4.34 -1.71
CA LYS A 106 13.93 5.34 -2.67
C LYS A 106 12.60 4.95 -3.34
N ASN A 107 11.72 4.33 -2.58
CA ASN A 107 10.40 3.93 -3.07
C ASN A 107 9.30 4.80 -2.46
N THR A 108 8.56 5.49 -3.32
CA THR A 108 7.48 6.39 -2.89
C THR A 108 6.31 5.66 -2.23
N ILE A 109 6.05 4.40 -2.60
CA ILE A 109 4.99 3.59 -1.97
C ILE A 109 5.31 3.38 -0.50
N VAL A 110 6.55 2.98 -0.20
CA VAL A 110 6.98 2.72 1.19
C VAL A 110 6.97 4.01 2.01
N SER A 111 7.49 5.11 1.45
CA SER A 111 7.48 6.41 2.11
C SER A 111 6.06 6.90 2.40
N ASN A 112 5.14 6.72 1.45
CA ASN A 112 3.73 7.04 1.64
C ASN A 112 3.10 6.16 2.74
N SER A 113 3.43 4.86 2.78
CA SER A 113 2.92 3.94 3.81
C SER A 113 3.36 4.35 5.22
N VAL A 114 4.62 4.79 5.37
CA VAL A 114 5.12 5.36 6.64
C VAL A 114 4.37 6.66 6.98
N GLY A 115 4.13 7.52 5.99
CA GLY A 115 3.34 8.73 6.16
C GLY A 115 1.92 8.43 6.65
N PHE A 116 1.24 7.46 6.06
CA PHE A 116 -0.09 7.01 6.48
C PHE A 116 -0.08 6.42 7.90
N LEU A 117 0.95 5.65 8.26
CA LEU A 117 1.08 5.13 9.62
C LEU A 117 1.13 6.27 10.65
N HIS A 118 2.01 7.25 10.45
CA HIS A 118 2.10 8.40 11.34
C HIS A 118 0.82 9.24 11.36
N TYR A 119 0.14 9.37 10.21
CA TYR A 119 -1.16 10.04 10.13
C TYR A 119 -2.21 9.34 11.02
N LYS A 120 -2.33 8.03 10.92
CA LYS A 120 -3.26 7.21 11.73
C LYS A 120 -2.93 7.26 13.23
N MET A 121 -1.66 7.43 13.58
CA MET A 121 -1.20 7.64 14.96
C MET A 121 -1.45 9.06 15.48
N GLY A 122 -1.92 9.99 14.66
CA GLY A 122 -2.05 11.41 15.00
C GLY A 122 -0.74 12.20 14.99
N ASN A 123 0.37 11.60 14.58
CA ASN A 123 1.68 12.23 14.51
C ASN A 123 1.83 13.03 13.21
N LEU A 124 1.09 14.14 13.09
CA LEU A 124 0.96 14.89 11.85
C LEU A 124 2.31 15.46 11.34
N SER A 125 3.23 15.86 12.23
CA SER A 125 4.57 16.32 11.83
C SER A 125 5.37 15.22 11.14
N ALA A 126 5.51 14.05 11.78
CA ALA A 126 6.22 12.92 11.22
C ALA A 126 5.55 12.39 9.94
N SER A 127 4.20 12.44 9.88
CA SER A 127 3.46 12.12 8.67
C SER A 127 3.82 13.04 7.51
N LYS A 128 3.83 14.36 7.75
CA LYS A 128 4.20 15.35 6.73
C LYS A 128 5.64 15.14 6.25
N GLU A 129 6.58 14.92 7.15
CA GLU A 129 8.00 14.64 6.82
C GLU A 129 8.13 13.41 5.91
N ALA A 130 7.41 12.33 6.19
CA ALA A 130 7.44 11.13 5.37
C ALA A 130 6.86 11.37 3.95
N PHE A 131 5.79 12.16 3.84
CA PHE A 131 5.25 12.53 2.53
C PHE A 131 6.16 13.53 1.79
N GLU A 132 6.80 14.47 2.48
CA GLU A 132 7.81 15.37 1.90
C GLU A 132 9.02 14.58 1.38
N TYR A 133 9.46 13.55 2.13
CA TYR A 133 10.47 12.62 1.64
C TYR A 133 10.02 11.92 0.34
N SER A 134 8.77 11.46 0.28
CA SER A 134 8.21 10.88 -0.94
C SER A 134 8.22 11.87 -2.12
N LEU A 135 7.93 13.17 -1.88
CA LEU A 135 8.04 14.23 -2.89
C LEU A 135 9.48 14.53 -3.32
N SER A 136 10.46 14.29 -2.45
CA SER A 136 11.87 14.42 -2.80
C SER A 136 12.32 13.36 -3.82
N ILE A 137 11.65 12.19 -3.81
CA ILE A 137 11.89 11.09 -4.76
C ILE A 137 11.10 11.34 -6.06
N ASP A 138 9.82 11.64 -5.95
CA ASP A 138 8.93 11.96 -7.07
C ASP A 138 8.10 13.22 -6.77
N LYS A 139 8.48 14.33 -7.39
CA LYS A 139 7.81 15.64 -7.23
C LYS A 139 6.34 15.63 -7.68
N ASN A 140 5.94 14.64 -8.48
CA ASN A 140 4.59 14.50 -9.00
C ASN A 140 3.74 13.48 -8.21
N ASN A 141 4.23 12.99 -7.07
CA ASN A 141 3.47 12.07 -6.23
C ASN A 141 2.19 12.74 -5.68
N GLY A 142 1.07 12.49 -6.36
CA GLY A 142 -0.24 13.06 -6.01
C GLY A 142 -0.69 12.65 -4.61
N VAL A 143 -0.44 11.40 -4.20
CA VAL A 143 -0.80 10.89 -2.86
C VAL A 143 -0.12 11.70 -1.76
N ALA A 144 1.18 11.97 -1.92
CA ALA A 144 1.93 12.76 -0.94
C ALA A 144 1.45 14.21 -0.90
N LYS A 145 1.20 14.83 -2.06
CA LYS A 145 0.66 16.19 -2.14
C LYS A 145 -0.70 16.30 -1.47
N ASP A 146 -1.62 15.39 -1.77
CA ASP A 146 -2.96 15.39 -1.17
C ASP A 146 -2.89 15.29 0.36
N LYS A 147 -2.04 14.42 0.89
CA LYS A 147 -1.90 14.26 2.34
C LYS A 147 -1.21 15.43 3.01
N ILE A 148 -0.21 16.03 2.40
CA ILE A 148 0.41 17.26 2.91
C ILE A 148 -0.61 18.39 2.93
N SER A 149 -1.40 18.55 1.87
CA SER A 149 -2.49 19.53 1.82
C SER A 149 -3.47 19.35 2.98
N GLU A 150 -3.93 18.12 3.20
CA GLU A 150 -4.84 17.77 4.30
C GLU A 150 -4.24 18.10 5.67
N ILE A 151 -2.97 17.72 5.90
CA ILE A 151 -2.26 17.99 7.16
C ILE A 151 -2.09 19.49 7.41
N LEU A 152 -1.78 20.27 6.37
CA LEU A 152 -1.67 21.73 6.49
C LEU A 152 -3.01 22.36 6.89
N CYS A 153 -4.11 21.90 6.28
CA CYS A 153 -5.45 22.37 6.64
C CYS A 153 -5.81 22.01 8.10
N ILE A 154 -5.49 20.80 8.55
CA ILE A 154 -5.71 20.37 9.94
C ILE A 154 -4.94 21.28 10.92
N ASN A 155 -3.73 21.69 10.54
CA ASN A 155 -2.88 22.59 11.35
C ASN A 155 -3.26 24.09 11.23
N GLY A 156 -4.31 24.42 10.48
CA GLY A 156 -4.79 25.80 10.30
C GLY A 156 -4.10 26.57 9.17
N ASP A 157 -3.16 25.97 8.46
CA ASP A 157 -2.51 26.60 7.29
C ASP A 157 -3.34 26.32 6.01
N TYR A 158 -4.53 26.92 5.99
CA TYR A 158 -5.49 26.74 4.88
C TYR A 158 -4.95 27.29 3.56
N HIS A 159 -4.16 28.37 3.60
CA HIS A 159 -3.62 29.00 2.39
C HIS A 159 -2.73 28.02 1.61
N ASN A 160 -1.72 27.47 2.27
CA ASN A 160 -0.79 26.53 1.63
C ASN A 160 -1.45 25.16 1.36
N GLY A 161 -2.30 24.70 2.26
CA GLY A 161 -3.03 23.45 2.08
C GLY A 161 -3.91 23.47 0.83
N LEU A 162 -4.75 24.49 0.67
CA LEU A 162 -5.61 24.63 -0.50
C LEU A 162 -4.82 24.87 -1.80
N LYS A 163 -3.71 25.61 -1.75
CA LYS A 163 -2.84 25.81 -2.91
C LYS A 163 -2.35 24.47 -3.45
N ILE A 164 -1.80 23.60 -2.59
CA ILE A 164 -1.35 22.26 -2.99
C ILE A 164 -2.51 21.41 -3.52
N TYR A 165 -3.66 21.45 -2.85
CA TYR A 165 -4.85 20.70 -3.28
C TYR A 165 -5.27 21.04 -4.70
N TYR A 166 -5.30 22.32 -5.04
CA TYR A 166 -5.70 22.76 -6.39
C TYR A 166 -4.64 22.51 -7.45
N GLU A 167 -3.36 22.52 -7.11
CA GLU A 167 -2.30 22.11 -8.02
C GLU A 167 -2.44 20.63 -8.45
N VAL A 168 -2.89 19.77 -7.53
CA VAL A 168 -3.08 18.33 -7.82
C VAL A 168 -4.36 18.06 -8.60
N ASN A 169 -5.46 18.71 -8.20
CA ASN A 169 -6.79 18.38 -8.72
C ASN A 169 -7.22 19.23 -9.93
N GLY A 170 -6.38 20.17 -10.39
CA GLY A 170 -6.58 20.91 -11.63
C GLY A 170 -7.84 21.82 -11.67
N LYS A 171 -8.38 22.21 -10.51
CA LYS A 171 -9.57 23.05 -10.41
C LYS A 171 -9.24 24.30 -9.61
N ILE A 172 -9.37 25.43 -10.26
CA ILE A 172 -9.32 26.82 -9.81
C ILE A 172 -7.89 27.40 -9.82
N THR A 173 -7.63 28.27 -10.78
CA THR A 173 -6.58 29.29 -10.68
C THR A 173 -6.93 30.20 -9.52
N PHE A 174 -6.19 30.10 -8.41
CA PHE A 174 -6.20 31.17 -7.41
C PHE A 174 -5.62 32.41 -8.08
N THR A 175 -6.47 33.32 -8.49
CA THR A 175 -6.04 34.71 -8.57
C THR A 175 -5.78 35.17 -7.15
N ASP A 176 -4.67 35.87 -6.94
CA ASP A 176 -4.15 36.34 -5.62
C ASP A 176 -5.08 37.26 -4.82
N LYS A 177 -6.39 37.08 -4.89
CA LYS A 177 -7.42 37.91 -4.27
C LYS A 177 -8.50 37.07 -3.61
N VAL A 178 -8.15 36.26 -2.61
CA VAL A 178 -9.08 35.87 -1.58
C VAL A 178 -8.61 36.49 -0.28
N GLU A 179 -9.03 37.72 -0.03
CA GLU A 179 -9.05 38.29 1.33
C GLU A 179 -10.11 37.50 2.11
N ILE A 180 -9.69 36.56 2.94
CA ILE A 180 -10.55 35.95 3.94
C ILE A 180 -10.70 37.00 5.05
N LYS A 181 -11.87 37.64 5.13
CA LYS A 181 -12.28 38.47 6.28
C LYS A 181 -12.72 37.58 7.42
#